data_8192ee16a1ecf3a7450000b7bb6f0a84
#
_entry.id   8192ee16a1ecf3a7450000b7bb6f0a84
#
_cell.length_a   1.000
_cell.length_b   1.000
_cell.length_c   1.000
_cell.angle_alpha   90.00
_cell.angle_beta   90.00
_cell.angle_gamma   90.00
#
_symmetry.space_group_name_H-M   'P 1'
#
loop_
_entity.id
_entity.type
_entity.pdbx_description
1 polymer ?
#
loop_
_entity_poly.entity_id
_entity_poly.type
_entity_poly.pdbx_seq_one_letter_code
_entity_poly.pdbx_strand_id
1 'polypeptide(L)'
;MKKISYFLPLLMTLIVIFSCNKALHLPTGSTPVKFTNTTYDSLATYDMLGKPSNLVMPRDSISPSLTSFIFDKLPKAADNFKAHPELFTSTSNATLNFTQKTDITITFVQETALYLSTVGFYTFQTNNPPTNPNQITNIKYIFPNCSALNSGGELVPGDKVDIGTYLPGTSMGFVLMENSYKPATHSIYTNGNHFCSADILNPENDPSIRRHVVILDYPTINPTLSLISFEDTDRSNPTNDNDFDDVTIYATQKVVN
;
A
#
# COMPACT_ATOMS: atom_id res chain seq x y z
N MET A 1 15.31 64.70 -40.29
CA MET A 1 14.46 64.05 -39.25
C MET A 1 14.50 62.52 -39.48
N LYS A 2 15.26 61.80 -38.64
CA LYS A 2 15.40 60.34 -38.73
C LYS A 2 14.37 59.70 -37.78
N LYS A 3 13.44 58.88 -38.32
CA LYS A 3 12.50 58.06 -37.54
C LYS A 3 13.22 56.81 -37.06
N ILE A 4 13.35 56.67 -35.75
CA ILE A 4 13.83 55.48 -35.07
C ILE A 4 12.64 54.55 -34.82
N SER A 5 12.63 53.40 -35.48
CA SER A 5 11.63 52.35 -35.28
C SER A 5 12.12 51.38 -34.20
N TYR A 6 11.39 51.30 -33.07
CA TYR A 6 11.68 50.36 -32.00
C TYR A 6 11.00 49.02 -32.34
N PHE A 7 11.81 48.00 -32.62
CA PHE A 7 11.37 46.60 -32.68
C PHE A 7 11.36 46.06 -31.25
N LEU A 8 10.17 45.76 -30.77
CA LEU A 8 9.97 45.10 -29.48
C LEU A 8 9.97 43.58 -29.73
N PRO A 9 10.92 42.79 -29.19
CA PRO A 9 10.87 41.34 -29.32
C PRO A 9 9.79 40.78 -28.40
N LEU A 10 8.78 40.13 -29.00
CA LEU A 10 7.76 39.35 -28.30
C LEU A 10 8.40 38.10 -27.71
N LEU A 11 8.70 38.12 -26.43
CA LEU A 11 9.19 36.95 -25.68
C LEU A 11 8.05 35.95 -25.50
N MET A 12 8.00 34.95 -26.38
CA MET A 12 7.02 33.86 -26.33
C MET A 12 7.43 32.89 -25.22
N THR A 13 6.86 33.02 -24.03
CA THR A 13 7.08 32.12 -22.91
C THR A 13 6.41 30.77 -23.25
N LEU A 14 7.21 29.79 -23.59
CA LEU A 14 6.77 28.42 -23.79
C LEU A 14 6.42 27.81 -22.42
N ILE A 15 5.15 27.77 -22.06
CA ILE A 15 4.66 27.05 -20.89
C ILE A 15 4.71 25.55 -21.24
N VAL A 16 5.74 24.88 -20.78
CA VAL A 16 5.82 23.40 -20.83
C VAL A 16 4.89 22.90 -19.73
N ILE A 17 3.69 22.50 -20.09
CA ILE A 17 2.78 21.77 -19.19
C ILE A 17 3.37 20.35 -19.09
N PHE A 18 4.06 20.06 -17.99
CA PHE A 18 4.34 18.67 -17.60
C PHE A 18 3.01 18.01 -17.22
N SER A 19 2.34 17.45 -18.21
CA SER A 19 1.30 16.47 -17.95
C SER A 19 2.02 15.22 -17.42
N CYS A 20 1.90 14.98 -16.12
CA CYS A 20 2.35 13.75 -15.50
C CYS A 20 1.39 12.64 -15.96
N ASN A 21 1.62 12.11 -17.16
CA ASN A 21 0.97 10.88 -17.59
C ASN A 21 1.62 9.75 -16.80
N LYS A 22 0.91 9.23 -15.79
CA LYS A 22 1.26 7.94 -15.20
C LYS A 22 1.27 6.90 -16.33
N ALA A 23 2.45 6.60 -16.84
CA ALA A 23 2.61 5.65 -17.94
C ALA A 23 2.09 4.28 -17.45
N LEU A 24 1.26 3.63 -18.29
CA LEU A 24 0.93 2.23 -18.08
C LEU A 24 2.24 1.44 -18.25
N HIS A 25 2.89 1.10 -17.14
CA HIS A 25 4.02 0.20 -17.17
C HIS A 25 3.48 -1.22 -17.30
N LEU A 26 3.72 -1.86 -18.43
CA LEU A 26 3.46 -3.31 -18.55
C LEU A 26 4.56 -4.02 -17.78
N PRO A 27 4.24 -4.87 -16.79
CA PRO A 27 5.24 -5.56 -16.02
C PRO A 27 6.07 -6.45 -16.95
N THR A 28 7.38 -6.16 -17.00
CA THR A 28 8.37 -7.03 -17.65
C THR A 28 8.97 -7.90 -16.55
N GLY A 29 8.43 -9.07 -16.30
CA GLY A 29 9.10 -9.95 -15.33
C GLY A 29 8.33 -11.19 -14.94
N SER A 30 7.41 -11.11 -14.03
CA SER A 30 6.67 -12.26 -13.54
C SER A 30 5.28 -12.38 -14.18
N THR A 31 4.77 -13.60 -14.24
CA THR A 31 3.36 -13.81 -14.60
C THR A 31 2.52 -13.60 -13.34
N PRO A 32 1.50 -12.70 -13.36
CA PRO A 32 0.64 -12.49 -12.20
C PRO A 32 0.09 -13.81 -11.68
N VAL A 33 0.20 -14.02 -10.38
CA VAL A 33 -0.38 -15.17 -9.72
C VAL A 33 -1.90 -14.99 -9.69
N LYS A 34 -2.63 -15.99 -10.14
CA LYS A 34 -4.09 -15.90 -10.25
C LYS A 34 -4.77 -16.30 -8.95
N PHE A 35 -5.61 -15.41 -8.45
CA PHE A 35 -6.50 -15.62 -7.31
C PHE A 35 -7.87 -16.10 -7.82
N THR A 36 -7.94 -17.34 -8.34
CA THR A 36 -9.10 -17.85 -9.09
C THR A 36 -10.32 -18.18 -8.22
N ASN A 37 -10.11 -18.37 -6.91
CA ASN A 37 -11.17 -18.72 -5.96
C ASN A 37 -11.53 -17.56 -5.03
N THR A 38 -11.04 -16.35 -5.32
CA THR A 38 -11.15 -15.21 -4.43
C THR A 38 -12.33 -14.32 -4.84
N THR A 39 -13.17 -13.98 -3.87
CA THR A 39 -14.09 -12.85 -3.95
C THR A 39 -13.42 -11.58 -3.46
N TYR A 40 -13.87 -10.44 -3.98
CA TYR A 40 -13.34 -9.13 -3.63
C TYR A 40 -14.49 -8.25 -3.15
N ASP A 41 -14.40 -7.81 -1.91
CA ASP A 41 -15.46 -7.05 -1.28
C ASP A 41 -14.95 -5.69 -0.78
N SER A 42 -15.74 -4.63 -0.97
CA SER A 42 -15.48 -3.35 -0.32
C SER A 42 -16.08 -3.34 1.08
N LEU A 43 -15.35 -2.79 2.06
CA LEU A 43 -15.88 -2.57 3.42
C LEU A 43 -17.03 -1.56 3.43
N ALA A 44 -17.01 -0.62 2.47
CA ALA A 44 -18.04 0.39 2.24
C ALA A 44 -18.03 0.86 0.80
N THR A 45 -18.93 1.76 0.44
CA THR A 45 -18.84 2.51 -0.83
C THR A 45 -17.62 3.43 -0.82
N TYR A 46 -17.22 3.89 -1.99
CA TYR A 46 -16.11 4.84 -2.17
C TYR A 46 -16.47 5.84 -3.27
N ASP A 47 -15.83 7.00 -3.26
CA ASP A 47 -16.05 8.05 -4.25
C ASP A 47 -15.30 7.79 -5.56
N MET A 48 -15.39 8.74 -6.50
CA MET A 48 -14.79 8.63 -7.84
C MET A 48 -13.28 8.57 -7.83
N LEU A 49 -12.62 8.97 -6.75
CA LEU A 49 -11.17 8.87 -6.56
C LEU A 49 -10.78 7.71 -5.65
N GLY A 50 -11.75 6.88 -5.26
CA GLY A 50 -11.53 5.66 -4.48
C GLY A 50 -11.40 5.87 -2.98
N LYS A 51 -11.79 7.04 -2.46
CA LYS A 51 -11.78 7.32 -1.03
C LYS A 51 -12.95 6.62 -0.35
N PRO A 52 -12.72 5.82 0.71
CA PRO A 52 -13.78 5.11 1.41
C PRO A 52 -14.77 6.06 2.09
N SER A 53 -16.05 5.72 2.08
CA SER A 53 -17.11 6.50 2.74
C SER A 53 -17.20 6.25 4.25
N ASN A 54 -16.58 5.18 4.76
CA ASN A 54 -16.58 4.75 6.17
C ASN A 54 -15.34 5.21 6.96
N LEU A 55 -14.72 6.32 6.56
CA LEU A 55 -13.63 6.89 7.33
C LEU A 55 -14.09 7.25 8.74
N VAL A 56 -13.30 6.85 9.73
CA VAL A 56 -13.58 7.12 11.15
C VAL A 56 -13.00 8.48 11.54
N MET A 57 -13.82 9.30 12.17
CA MET A 57 -13.40 10.62 12.66
C MET A 57 -13.28 10.64 14.21
N PRO A 58 -12.39 11.46 14.79
CA PRO A 58 -11.39 12.30 14.09
C PRO A 58 -10.30 11.46 13.45
N ARG A 59 -9.62 12.01 12.44
CA ARG A 59 -8.40 11.42 11.89
C ARG A 59 -7.36 11.22 12.97
N ASP A 60 -6.49 10.24 12.78
CA ASP A 60 -5.32 10.10 13.64
C ASP A 60 -4.29 11.19 13.36
N SER A 61 -3.60 11.61 14.40
CA SER A 61 -2.43 12.47 14.25
C SER A 61 -1.19 11.60 14.01
N ILE A 62 -0.55 11.77 12.86
CA ILE A 62 0.73 11.10 12.59
C ILE A 62 1.80 11.86 13.38
N SER A 63 2.31 11.25 14.44
CA SER A 63 3.28 11.91 15.33
C SER A 63 4.65 12.03 14.67
N PRO A 64 5.43 13.07 15.00
CA PRO A 64 6.82 13.17 14.54
C PRO A 64 7.68 11.97 14.92
N SER A 65 7.42 11.33 16.06
CA SER A 65 8.14 10.13 16.49
C SER A 65 7.83 8.91 15.60
N LEU A 66 6.57 8.75 15.17
CA LEU A 66 6.21 7.71 14.21
C LEU A 66 6.86 7.97 12.85
N THR A 67 6.83 9.20 12.37
CA THR A 67 7.49 9.59 11.12
C THR A 67 8.99 9.32 11.18
N SER A 68 9.66 9.68 12.29
CA SER A 68 11.08 9.38 12.48
C SER A 68 11.35 7.88 12.50
N PHE A 69 10.51 7.10 13.18
CA PHE A 69 10.64 5.64 13.23
C PHE A 69 10.55 5.03 11.82
N ILE A 70 9.59 5.47 11.00
CA ILE A 70 9.44 5.01 9.61
C ILE A 70 10.72 5.34 8.83
N PHE A 71 11.16 6.60 8.89
CA PHE A 71 12.33 7.06 8.16
C PHE A 71 13.63 6.36 8.59
N ASP A 72 13.76 6.04 9.88
CA ASP A 72 14.93 5.32 10.41
C ASP A 72 14.95 3.83 9.97
N LYS A 73 13.78 3.23 9.75
CA LYS A 73 13.65 1.83 9.37
C LYS A 73 13.57 1.63 7.85
N LEU A 74 12.92 2.56 7.17
CA LEU A 74 12.67 2.52 5.73
C LEU A 74 12.97 3.91 5.14
N PRO A 75 14.26 4.31 5.06
CA PRO A 75 14.65 5.58 4.46
C PRO A 75 14.29 5.60 2.96
N LYS A 76 13.70 6.73 2.54
CA LYS A 76 13.27 6.94 1.16
C LYS A 76 14.41 6.86 0.16
N ALA A 77 14.10 6.34 -1.04
CA ALA A 77 15.04 6.21 -2.14
C ALA A 77 16.33 5.44 -1.75
N ALA A 78 16.25 4.55 -0.78
CA ALA A 78 17.30 3.65 -0.38
C ALA A 78 16.90 2.21 -0.69
N ASP A 79 17.81 1.39 -1.21
CA ASP A 79 17.58 -0.05 -1.32
C ASP A 79 17.57 -0.66 0.09
N ASN A 80 16.39 -0.59 0.74
CA ASN A 80 16.21 -1.04 2.13
C ASN A 80 16.37 -2.55 2.28
N PHE A 81 16.14 -3.30 1.21
CA PHE A 81 16.42 -4.73 1.20
C PHE A 81 17.90 -5.05 1.42
N LYS A 82 18.80 -4.20 0.93
CA LYS A 82 20.24 -4.32 1.19
C LYS A 82 20.69 -3.64 2.46
N ALA A 83 20.11 -2.46 2.77
CA ALA A 83 20.51 -1.65 3.91
C ALA A 83 20.07 -2.25 5.26
N HIS A 84 18.90 -2.91 5.28
CA HIS A 84 18.25 -3.44 6.47
C HIS A 84 17.87 -4.93 6.31
N PRO A 85 18.82 -5.84 6.03
CA PRO A 85 18.51 -7.25 5.76
C PRO A 85 17.79 -7.95 6.93
N GLU A 86 17.89 -7.41 8.14
CA GLU A 86 17.19 -7.92 9.33
C GLU A 86 15.66 -7.81 9.21
N LEU A 87 15.13 -6.90 8.38
CA LEU A 87 13.71 -6.75 8.15
C LEU A 87 13.14 -7.80 7.18
N PHE A 88 14.02 -8.51 6.47
CA PHE A 88 13.64 -9.39 5.36
C PHE A 88 13.99 -10.86 5.64
N THR A 89 14.15 -11.21 6.90
CA THR A 89 14.41 -12.59 7.31
C THR A 89 13.13 -13.44 7.26
N SER A 90 13.29 -14.77 7.21
CA SER A 90 12.16 -15.71 7.27
C SER A 90 11.37 -15.63 8.58
N THR A 91 11.95 -15.03 9.62
CA THR A 91 11.32 -14.83 10.95
C THR A 91 10.65 -13.47 11.07
N SER A 92 10.77 -12.59 10.07
CA SER A 92 10.08 -11.29 10.06
C SER A 92 8.58 -11.49 9.98
N ASN A 93 7.81 -10.62 10.65
CA ASN A 93 6.36 -10.69 10.64
C ASN A 93 5.81 -10.55 9.22
N ALA A 94 4.95 -11.48 8.83
CA ALA A 94 4.22 -11.45 7.56
C ALA A 94 2.70 -11.26 7.78
N THR A 95 2.23 -11.35 9.02
CA THR A 95 0.80 -11.31 9.38
C THR A 95 0.61 -10.73 10.78
N LEU A 96 -0.57 -10.21 11.04
CA LEU A 96 -1.02 -9.95 12.41
C LEU A 96 -1.69 -11.23 12.95
N ASN A 97 -1.30 -11.64 14.14
CA ASN A 97 -1.81 -12.86 14.78
C ASN A 97 -2.57 -12.50 16.05
N PHE A 98 -3.85 -12.85 16.12
CA PHE A 98 -4.70 -12.48 17.26
C PHE A 98 -4.74 -13.61 18.29
N THR A 99 -4.17 -13.35 19.47
CA THR A 99 -4.21 -14.26 20.64
C THR A 99 -5.34 -13.92 21.60
N GLN A 100 -5.96 -12.75 21.43
CA GLN A 100 -7.10 -12.24 22.18
C GLN A 100 -8.11 -11.63 21.20
N LYS A 101 -9.35 -11.44 21.64
CA LYS A 101 -10.35 -10.71 20.86
C LYS A 101 -9.88 -9.27 20.68
N THR A 102 -9.74 -8.83 19.42
CA THR A 102 -9.03 -7.59 19.07
C THR A 102 -9.80 -6.81 18.01
N ASP A 103 -10.05 -5.54 18.30
CA ASP A 103 -10.55 -4.57 17.31
C ASP A 103 -9.37 -4.03 16.51
N ILE A 104 -9.55 -3.90 15.19
CA ILE A 104 -8.51 -3.43 14.27
C ILE A 104 -9.00 -2.20 13.52
N THR A 105 -8.21 -1.14 13.62
CA THR A 105 -8.35 0.07 12.80
C THR A 105 -7.11 0.23 11.94
N ILE A 106 -7.27 0.49 10.65
CA ILE A 106 -6.18 0.74 9.71
C ILE A 106 -6.13 2.23 9.39
N THR A 107 -4.95 2.82 9.57
CA THR A 107 -4.70 4.24 9.33
C THR A 107 -3.71 4.43 8.17
N PHE A 108 -4.06 5.28 7.22
CA PHE A 108 -3.18 5.71 6.13
C PHE A 108 -2.11 6.67 6.65
N VAL A 109 -0.85 6.43 6.29
CA VAL A 109 0.29 7.27 6.69
C VAL A 109 0.82 8.07 5.51
N GLN A 110 1.22 7.40 4.45
CA GLN A 110 1.79 8.03 3.25
C GLN A 110 1.67 7.13 2.02
N GLU A 111 1.81 7.76 0.87
CA GLU A 111 2.04 7.12 -0.43
C GLU A 111 3.11 7.93 -1.15
N THR A 112 4.09 7.23 -1.72
CA THR A 112 5.19 7.82 -2.52
C THR A 112 5.19 7.26 -3.94
N ALA A 113 4.37 6.24 -4.20
CA ALA A 113 4.24 5.55 -5.47
C ALA A 113 3.59 6.41 -6.57
N LEU A 114 3.75 5.95 -7.81
CA LEU A 114 3.09 6.54 -8.98
C LEU A 114 1.81 5.78 -9.39
N TYR A 115 1.55 4.61 -8.81
CA TYR A 115 0.42 3.76 -9.17
C TYR A 115 -0.83 4.06 -8.35
N LEU A 116 -1.99 3.83 -8.98
CA LEU A 116 -3.28 3.88 -8.29
C LEU A 116 -3.58 2.48 -7.73
N SER A 117 -2.86 2.10 -6.71
CA SER A 117 -2.94 0.78 -6.12
C SER A 117 -4.08 0.68 -5.10
N THR A 118 -4.60 -0.54 -4.91
CA THR A 118 -5.60 -0.85 -3.89
C THR A 118 -4.95 -1.60 -2.74
N VAL A 119 -5.21 -1.21 -1.51
CA VAL A 119 -4.80 -1.97 -0.32
C VAL A 119 -5.99 -2.71 0.26
N GLY A 120 -5.79 -4.00 0.51
CA GLY A 120 -6.75 -4.88 1.14
C GLY A 120 -6.12 -5.83 2.15
N PHE A 121 -6.97 -6.68 2.72
CA PHE A 121 -6.54 -7.72 3.64
C PHE A 121 -7.34 -9.02 3.42
N TYR A 122 -6.78 -10.11 3.90
CA TYR A 122 -7.42 -11.42 3.99
C TYR A 122 -7.20 -12.03 5.37
N THR A 123 -8.07 -12.94 5.78
CA THR A 123 -7.96 -13.62 7.08
C THR A 123 -7.93 -15.11 6.92
N PHE A 124 -7.29 -15.80 7.87
CA PHE A 124 -7.19 -17.24 7.91
C PHE A 124 -7.02 -17.74 9.36
N GLN A 125 -7.15 -19.04 9.57
CA GLN A 125 -6.85 -19.65 10.87
C GLN A 125 -5.33 -19.66 11.08
N THR A 126 -4.84 -19.21 12.22
CA THR A 126 -3.39 -19.07 12.52
C THR A 126 -2.61 -20.37 12.32
N ASN A 127 -3.24 -21.52 12.59
CA ASN A 127 -2.62 -22.84 12.42
C ASN A 127 -2.73 -23.40 10.99
N ASN A 128 -3.36 -22.67 10.07
CA ASN A 128 -3.54 -23.08 8.68
C ASN A 128 -3.28 -21.91 7.71
N PRO A 129 -2.04 -21.39 7.65
CA PRO A 129 -1.72 -20.28 6.78
C PRO A 129 -1.82 -20.68 5.30
N PRO A 130 -2.27 -19.77 4.43
CA PRO A 130 -2.34 -20.06 2.99
C PRO A 130 -0.92 -20.22 2.42
N THR A 131 -0.75 -21.24 1.59
CA THR A 131 0.51 -21.58 0.91
C THR A 131 0.42 -21.37 -0.60
N ASN A 132 -0.76 -21.03 -1.09
CA ASN A 132 -0.98 -20.64 -2.48
C ASN A 132 -2.20 -19.72 -2.60
N PRO A 133 -2.30 -18.89 -3.66
CA PRO A 133 -3.34 -17.88 -3.82
C PRO A 133 -4.79 -18.44 -3.85
N ASN A 134 -4.99 -19.67 -4.31
CA ASN A 134 -6.33 -20.27 -4.38
C ASN A 134 -6.93 -20.60 -3.00
N GLN A 135 -6.13 -20.54 -1.95
CA GLN A 135 -6.59 -20.68 -0.57
C GLN A 135 -7.10 -19.36 0.02
N ILE A 136 -6.86 -18.24 -0.65
CA ILE A 136 -7.45 -16.96 -0.31
C ILE A 136 -8.84 -16.88 -0.93
N THR A 137 -9.87 -17.05 -0.12
CA THR A 137 -11.26 -17.07 -0.59
C THR A 137 -11.91 -15.71 -0.64
N ASN A 138 -11.38 -14.74 0.12
CA ASN A 138 -11.91 -13.39 0.15
C ASN A 138 -10.80 -12.37 0.45
N ILE A 139 -10.79 -11.27 -0.31
CA ILE A 139 -10.00 -10.07 -0.04
C ILE A 139 -10.97 -8.92 0.19
N LYS A 140 -10.82 -8.20 1.30
CA LYS A 140 -11.59 -7.01 1.60
C LYS A 140 -10.74 -5.76 1.38
N TYR A 141 -11.26 -4.81 0.59
CA TYR A 141 -10.58 -3.55 0.34
C TYR A 141 -10.66 -2.65 1.57
N ILE A 142 -9.49 -2.18 2.04
CA ILE A 142 -9.36 -1.15 3.07
C ILE A 142 -9.42 0.22 2.38
N PHE A 143 -8.51 0.42 1.44
CA PHE A 143 -8.40 1.63 0.62
C PHE A 143 -8.51 1.22 -0.86
N PRO A 144 -9.69 1.40 -1.50
CA PRO A 144 -9.90 1.12 -2.92
C PRO A 144 -8.91 1.82 -3.84
N ASN A 145 -8.50 3.04 -3.50
CA ASN A 145 -7.35 3.73 -4.06
C ASN A 145 -6.51 4.26 -2.89
N CYS A 146 -5.30 3.73 -2.71
CA CYS A 146 -4.41 4.15 -1.64
C CYS A 146 -3.54 5.37 -1.99
N SER A 147 -3.85 6.08 -3.09
CA SER A 147 -3.11 7.28 -3.46
C SER A 147 -3.49 8.49 -2.61
N ALA A 148 -2.47 9.28 -2.29
CA ALA A 148 -2.62 10.48 -1.50
C ALA A 148 -3.34 11.62 -2.26
N LEU A 149 -3.80 12.61 -1.51
CA LEU A 149 -4.35 13.85 -2.05
C LEU A 149 -3.34 14.50 -3.01
N ASN A 150 -3.80 14.83 -4.21
CA ASN A 150 -3.01 15.36 -5.32
C ASN A 150 -2.05 14.37 -5.99
N SER A 151 -2.07 13.09 -5.60
CA SER A 151 -1.31 12.00 -6.24
C SER A 151 -2.23 11.03 -7.01
N GLY A 152 -3.41 11.46 -7.40
CA GLY A 152 -4.42 10.65 -8.09
C GLY A 152 -5.44 10.00 -7.17
N GLY A 153 -5.42 10.32 -5.87
CA GLY A 153 -6.39 9.94 -4.85
C GLY A 153 -6.77 11.11 -3.95
N GLU A 154 -7.44 10.82 -2.86
CA GLU A 154 -7.90 11.80 -1.86
C GLU A 154 -7.56 11.43 -0.41
N LEU A 155 -6.76 10.40 -0.19
CA LEU A 155 -6.33 10.07 1.16
C LEU A 155 -5.36 11.12 1.69
N VAL A 156 -5.49 11.41 2.98
CA VAL A 156 -4.55 12.25 3.70
C VAL A 156 -4.03 11.50 4.93
N PRO A 157 -2.80 11.78 5.39
CA PRO A 157 -2.25 11.16 6.59
C PRO A 157 -3.22 11.23 7.76
N GLY A 158 -3.44 10.08 8.41
CA GLY A 158 -4.39 9.93 9.50
C GLY A 158 -5.82 9.51 9.11
N ASP A 159 -6.17 9.47 7.81
CA ASP A 159 -7.43 8.84 7.38
C ASP A 159 -7.45 7.38 7.82
N LYS A 160 -8.54 6.94 8.46
CA LYS A 160 -8.60 5.61 9.05
C LYS A 160 -9.94 4.92 8.83
N VAL A 161 -9.88 3.59 8.78
CA VAL A 161 -11.04 2.70 8.61
C VAL A 161 -11.04 1.66 9.74
N ASP A 162 -12.17 1.48 10.38
CA ASP A 162 -12.42 0.33 11.27
C ASP A 162 -12.71 -0.90 10.39
N ILE A 163 -11.91 -1.94 10.54
CA ILE A 163 -12.06 -3.17 9.76
C ILE A 163 -12.65 -4.33 10.56
N GLY A 164 -13.03 -4.07 11.81
CA GLY A 164 -13.79 -4.97 12.66
C GLY A 164 -13.01 -5.68 13.75
N THR A 165 -13.68 -6.63 14.38
CA THR A 165 -13.19 -7.40 15.53
C THR A 165 -12.82 -8.81 15.13
N TYR A 166 -11.65 -9.28 15.55
CA TYR A 166 -11.11 -10.60 15.25
C TYR A 166 -10.94 -11.43 16.52
N LEU A 167 -11.26 -12.72 16.42
CA LEU A 167 -11.20 -13.68 17.54
C LEU A 167 -9.80 -14.29 17.65
N PRO A 168 -9.44 -14.81 18.85
CA PRO A 168 -8.22 -15.60 19.04
C PRO A 168 -8.13 -16.74 18.05
N GLY A 169 -6.92 -17.01 17.54
CA GLY A 169 -6.67 -18.04 16.53
C GLY A 169 -6.92 -17.60 15.10
N THR A 170 -7.28 -16.34 14.87
CA THR A 170 -7.32 -15.71 13.56
C THR A 170 -6.00 -15.01 13.27
N SER A 171 -5.56 -15.08 12.02
CA SER A 171 -4.48 -14.27 11.47
C SER A 171 -4.95 -13.44 10.30
N MET A 172 -4.28 -12.31 10.08
CA MET A 172 -4.58 -11.37 9.01
C MET A 172 -3.32 -11.12 8.17
N GLY A 173 -3.43 -11.34 6.86
CA GLY A 173 -2.45 -10.92 5.88
C GLY A 173 -2.94 -9.71 5.10
N PHE A 174 -2.01 -8.93 4.57
CA PHE A 174 -2.28 -7.75 3.77
C PHE A 174 -1.94 -8.00 2.31
N VAL A 175 -2.55 -7.24 1.43
CA VAL A 175 -2.31 -7.30 -0.01
C VAL A 175 -2.39 -5.91 -0.62
N LEU A 176 -1.41 -5.59 -1.46
CA LEU A 176 -1.45 -4.46 -2.36
C LEU A 176 -1.71 -4.98 -3.77
N MET A 177 -2.71 -4.45 -4.44
CA MET A 177 -3.04 -4.77 -5.83
C MET A 177 -2.47 -3.66 -6.72
N GLU A 178 -1.44 -4.01 -7.50
CA GLU A 178 -0.67 -3.08 -8.32
C GLU A 178 -1.55 -2.33 -9.31
N ASN A 179 -1.50 -1.01 -9.26
CA ASN A 179 -2.17 -0.10 -10.21
C ASN A 179 -3.60 -0.54 -10.57
N SER A 180 -4.35 -1.01 -9.59
CA SER A 180 -5.63 -1.70 -9.78
C SER A 180 -6.82 -0.75 -9.87
N TYR A 181 -6.77 0.43 -9.23
CA TYR A 181 -7.87 1.38 -9.28
C TYR A 181 -7.95 2.07 -10.63
N LYS A 182 -9.17 2.12 -11.19
CA LYS A 182 -9.45 2.69 -12.52
C LYS A 182 -10.49 3.82 -12.39
N PRO A 183 -10.06 5.09 -12.24
CA PRO A 183 -10.97 6.23 -12.05
C PRO A 183 -11.98 6.37 -13.19
N ALA A 184 -11.57 6.14 -14.45
CA ALA A 184 -12.42 6.30 -15.61
C ALA A 184 -13.65 5.37 -15.60
N THR A 185 -13.57 4.22 -14.95
CA THR A 185 -14.65 3.23 -14.84
C THR A 185 -15.15 3.06 -13.41
N HIS A 186 -14.57 3.78 -12.45
CA HIS A 186 -14.88 3.68 -11.03
C HIS A 186 -14.85 2.21 -10.56
N SER A 187 -13.79 1.51 -10.88
CA SER A 187 -13.66 0.07 -10.62
C SER A 187 -12.25 -0.32 -10.21
N ILE A 188 -12.14 -1.50 -9.62
CA ILE A 188 -10.87 -2.11 -9.22
C ILE A 188 -10.60 -3.31 -10.14
N TYR A 189 -9.45 -3.30 -10.80
CA TYR A 189 -9.00 -4.38 -11.68
C TYR A 189 -8.32 -5.46 -10.84
N THR A 190 -8.90 -6.67 -10.86
CA THR A 190 -8.49 -7.79 -9.99
C THR A 190 -7.60 -8.84 -10.68
N ASN A 191 -7.20 -8.62 -11.93
CA ASN A 191 -6.39 -9.59 -12.69
C ASN A 191 -4.90 -9.16 -12.80
N GLY A 192 -4.49 -8.07 -12.14
CA GLY A 192 -3.10 -7.62 -12.05
C GLY A 192 -2.31 -8.33 -10.95
N ASN A 193 -1.10 -7.86 -10.69
CA ASN A 193 -0.28 -8.36 -9.60
C ASN A 193 -0.93 -8.08 -8.24
N HIS A 194 -0.80 -9.06 -7.35
CA HIS A 194 -1.19 -8.98 -5.96
C HIS A 194 0.07 -9.22 -5.14
N PHE A 195 0.53 -8.20 -4.43
CA PHE A 195 1.68 -8.28 -3.55
C PHE A 195 1.20 -8.49 -2.11
N CYS A 196 1.27 -9.75 -1.68
CA CYS A 196 0.83 -10.18 -0.36
C CYS A 196 1.93 -10.05 0.67
N SER A 197 1.54 -9.86 1.92
CA SER A 197 2.48 -9.87 3.05
C SER A 197 3.11 -11.25 3.29
N ALA A 198 2.46 -12.34 2.86
CA ALA A 198 3.03 -13.68 2.86
C ALA A 198 3.79 -13.94 1.54
N ASP A 199 5.10 -13.99 1.59
CA ASP A 199 6.01 -14.09 0.44
C ASP A 199 5.67 -15.22 -0.54
N ILE A 200 5.22 -16.36 -0.02
CA ILE A 200 4.88 -17.55 -0.84
C ILE A 200 3.72 -17.30 -1.82
N LEU A 201 2.93 -16.25 -1.59
CA LEU A 201 1.77 -15.89 -2.43
C LEU A 201 2.14 -14.93 -3.57
N ASN A 202 3.37 -14.41 -3.58
CA ASN A 202 3.82 -13.38 -4.51
C ASN A 202 4.34 -13.97 -5.83
N PRO A 203 4.29 -13.18 -6.92
CA PRO A 203 4.41 -13.71 -8.28
C PRO A 203 5.83 -14.07 -8.70
N GLU A 204 6.87 -13.56 -8.04
CA GLU A 204 8.24 -13.73 -8.49
C GLU A 204 8.68 -15.19 -8.47
N ASN A 205 9.39 -15.59 -9.51
CA ASN A 205 9.95 -16.95 -9.61
C ASN A 205 11.08 -17.17 -8.61
N ASP A 206 11.89 -16.15 -8.34
CA ASP A 206 12.97 -16.19 -7.35
C ASP A 206 12.41 -15.93 -5.94
N PRO A 207 12.45 -16.91 -5.02
CA PRO A 207 11.95 -16.73 -3.65
C PRO A 207 12.65 -15.60 -2.87
N SER A 208 13.87 -15.23 -3.23
CA SER A 208 14.65 -14.22 -2.51
C SER A 208 14.10 -12.79 -2.70
N ILE A 209 13.32 -12.57 -3.76
CA ILE A 209 12.72 -11.25 -4.07
C ILE A 209 11.20 -11.24 -3.94
N ARG A 210 10.58 -12.25 -3.32
CA ARG A 210 9.12 -12.31 -3.13
C ARG A 210 8.59 -11.40 -2.02
N ARG A 211 9.44 -10.85 -1.18
CA ARG A 211 9.01 -9.95 -0.11
C ARG A 211 8.56 -8.61 -0.70
N HIS A 212 7.31 -8.24 -0.49
CA HIS A 212 6.74 -6.95 -0.89
C HIS A 212 6.19 -6.15 0.29
N VAL A 213 6.13 -6.77 1.46
CA VAL A 213 5.56 -6.11 2.64
C VAL A 213 6.48 -6.28 3.83
N VAL A 214 6.72 -5.18 4.53
CA VAL A 214 7.42 -5.16 5.82
C VAL A 214 6.40 -4.81 6.90
N ILE A 215 6.31 -5.63 7.95
CA ILE A 215 5.48 -5.39 9.12
C ILE A 215 6.38 -5.16 10.32
N LEU A 216 6.31 -3.96 10.91
CA LEU A 216 7.14 -3.54 12.03
C LEU A 216 6.27 -3.14 13.22
N ASP A 217 6.56 -3.70 14.39
CA ASP A 217 5.89 -3.24 15.61
C ASP A 217 6.49 -1.89 16.03
N TYR A 218 5.63 -0.88 16.12
CA TYR A 218 5.99 0.40 16.69
C TYR A 218 5.90 0.31 18.22
N PRO A 219 6.90 0.81 18.95
CA PRO A 219 7.01 0.62 20.40
C PRO A 219 5.94 1.39 21.18
N THR A 220 4.72 0.86 21.20
CA THR A 220 3.61 1.30 22.04
C THR A 220 3.16 0.13 22.93
N ILE A 221 2.58 0.45 24.07
CA ILE A 221 2.18 -0.59 25.02
C ILE A 221 0.69 -0.98 24.81
N ASN A 222 -0.18 0.01 24.65
CA ASN A 222 -1.60 -0.21 24.40
C ASN A 222 -2.24 1.10 23.87
N PRO A 223 -2.86 1.10 22.68
CA PRO A 223 -2.96 -0.05 21.77
C PRO A 223 -1.62 -0.38 21.10
N THR A 224 -1.43 -1.62 20.68
CA THR A 224 -0.29 -2.02 19.84
C THR A 224 -0.45 -1.41 18.46
N LEU A 225 0.62 -0.82 17.93
CA LEU A 225 0.68 -0.33 16.56
C LEU A 225 1.65 -1.20 15.75
N SER A 226 1.17 -1.73 14.63
CA SER A 226 1.99 -2.41 13.64
C SER A 226 2.00 -1.61 12.36
N LEU A 227 3.19 -1.14 11.95
CA LEU A 227 3.41 -0.47 10.67
C LEU A 227 3.44 -1.53 9.56
N ILE A 228 2.76 -1.26 8.45
CA ILE A 228 2.73 -2.11 7.26
C ILE A 228 3.13 -1.24 6.08
N SER A 229 4.28 -1.55 5.48
CA SER A 229 4.84 -0.82 4.35
C SER A 229 5.00 -1.74 3.15
N PHE A 230 4.69 -1.22 1.97
CA PHE A 230 4.60 -1.98 0.73
C PHE A 230 5.59 -1.49 -0.30
N GLU A 231 6.08 -2.44 -1.09
CA GLU A 231 6.71 -2.26 -2.39
C GLU A 231 5.68 -2.59 -3.46
N ASP A 232 5.36 -1.66 -4.35
CA ASP A 232 4.17 -1.74 -5.23
C ASP A 232 4.47 -2.20 -6.66
N THR A 233 5.72 -2.58 -6.96
CA THR A 233 6.14 -3.11 -8.26
C THR A 233 6.78 -4.48 -8.16
N ASP A 234 6.72 -5.26 -9.25
CA ASP A 234 7.43 -6.54 -9.37
C ASP A 234 8.93 -6.35 -9.14
N ARG A 235 9.48 -7.00 -8.12
CA ARG A 235 10.88 -6.86 -7.72
C ARG A 235 11.88 -7.52 -8.67
N SER A 236 11.41 -8.27 -9.66
CA SER A 236 12.25 -8.69 -10.80
C SER A 236 12.44 -7.57 -11.84
N ASN A 237 11.67 -6.48 -11.72
CA ASN A 237 11.83 -5.30 -12.58
C ASN A 237 13.11 -4.54 -12.18
N PRO A 238 14.03 -4.29 -13.13
CA PRO A 238 15.29 -3.59 -12.84
C PRO A 238 15.12 -2.12 -12.41
N THR A 239 13.93 -1.54 -12.55
CA THR A 239 13.61 -0.18 -12.10
C THR A 239 13.00 -0.13 -10.69
N ASN A 240 12.76 -1.29 -10.07
CA ASN A 240 12.33 -1.37 -8.68
C ASN A 240 13.48 -0.89 -7.76
N ASP A 241 13.20 -0.01 -6.82
CA ASP A 241 14.19 0.59 -5.92
C ASP A 241 14.33 -0.10 -4.58
N ASN A 242 13.39 -1.02 -4.27
CA ASN A 242 13.37 -1.80 -3.02
C ASN A 242 13.34 -0.93 -1.76
N ASP A 243 12.70 0.23 -1.80
CA ASP A 243 12.64 1.10 -0.62
C ASP A 243 11.49 0.78 0.33
N PHE A 244 10.48 0.02 -0.14
CA PHE A 244 9.35 -0.43 0.67
C PHE A 244 8.58 0.70 1.35
N ASP A 245 8.55 1.88 0.75
CA ASP A 245 7.81 3.03 1.26
C ASP A 245 6.71 3.53 0.31
N ASP A 246 6.45 2.79 -0.78
CA ASP A 246 5.46 3.14 -1.80
C ASP A 246 4.08 3.41 -1.20
N VAL A 247 3.65 2.55 -0.28
CA VAL A 247 2.45 2.76 0.54
C VAL A 247 2.73 2.34 1.96
N THR A 248 2.48 3.23 2.90
CA THR A 248 2.61 2.95 4.32
C THR A 248 1.29 3.18 5.05
N ILE A 249 0.85 2.17 5.78
CA ILE A 249 -0.29 2.20 6.69
C ILE A 249 0.14 1.71 8.07
N TYR A 250 -0.68 1.90 9.10
CA TYR A 250 -0.51 1.14 10.33
C TYR A 250 -1.82 0.54 10.83
N ALA A 251 -1.72 -0.60 11.50
CA ALA A 251 -2.81 -1.24 12.22
C ALA A 251 -2.74 -0.86 13.70
N THR A 252 -3.82 -0.31 14.22
CA THR A 252 -4.06 -0.18 15.67
C THR A 252 -4.79 -1.43 16.14
N GLN A 253 -4.19 -2.15 17.09
CA GLN A 253 -4.71 -3.39 17.66
C GLN A 253 -5.16 -3.14 19.10
N LYS A 254 -6.47 -3.11 19.32
CA LYS A 254 -7.07 -2.88 20.64
C LYS A 254 -7.72 -4.15 21.16
N VAL A 255 -7.15 -4.73 22.21
CA VAL A 255 -7.78 -5.87 22.90
C VAL A 255 -9.10 -5.42 23.52
N VAL A 256 -10.14 -6.24 23.31
CA VAL A 256 -11.49 -6.01 23.82
C VAL A 256 -12.00 -7.25 24.56
N ASN A 257 -12.80 -7.03 25.59
CA ASN A 257 -13.38 -8.10 26.41
C ASN A 257 -14.59 -8.77 25.75
#